data_72fb608c16b1319d906e728dd6d372bd
#
_entry.id   72fb608c16b1319d906e728dd6d372bd
#
_cell.length_a   1.000
_cell.length_b   1.000
_cell.length_c   1.000
_cell.angle_alpha   90.00
_cell.angle_beta   90.00
_cell.angle_gamma   90.00
#
_symmetry.space_group_name_H-M   'P 1'
#
loop_
_entity.id
_entity.type
_entity.pdbx_description
1 polymer ?
#
loop_
_entity_poly.entity_id
_entity_poly.type
_entity_poly.pdbx_seq_one_letter_code
_entity_poly.pdbx_strand_id
1 'polypeptide(L)'
;MLVRSVLSALIISSVVFNFFLPEAEAGTRESHLKFESGWIRVTSSGHPMTAGYITILNNGSKDVVLISVSSTVAKMVELHETTFHNNVMKMRELKNGIKIPANGIIHFKPKGLHLMFKGLKTEIREAKKYKVKFTFMNGSGVEVSMSGKKIGAKATTGKHKH
;
A
#
# COMPACT_ATOMS: atom_id res chain seq x y z
N MET A 1 -88.33 10.68 -2.39
CA MET A 1 -87.46 10.36 -1.25
C MET A 1 -86.06 10.08 -1.75
N LEU A 2 -85.18 11.07 -1.65
CA LEU A 2 -83.78 10.95 -2.13
C LEU A 2 -82.94 10.36 -1.00
N VAL A 3 -82.22 9.25 -1.25
CA VAL A 3 -81.20 8.70 -0.40
C VAL A 3 -79.85 9.11 -1.00
N ARG A 4 -79.14 10.01 -0.30
CA ARG A 4 -77.80 10.45 -0.65
C ARG A 4 -76.81 9.44 -0.06
N SER A 5 -76.11 8.76 -0.97
CA SER A 5 -74.96 7.91 -0.64
C SER A 5 -73.72 8.76 -0.47
N VAL A 6 -73.13 8.76 0.72
CA VAL A 6 -71.87 9.48 1.05
C VAL A 6 -70.73 8.47 0.86
N LEU A 7 -69.92 8.69 -0.20
CA LEU A 7 -68.68 7.92 -0.42
C LEU A 7 -67.55 8.54 0.39
N SER A 8 -67.14 7.88 1.46
CA SER A 8 -65.94 8.28 2.20
C SER A 8 -64.68 7.78 1.50
N ALA A 9 -63.90 8.69 0.95
CA ALA A 9 -62.58 8.39 0.38
C ALA A 9 -61.56 8.28 1.52
N LEU A 10 -61.01 7.08 1.71
CA LEU A 10 -59.90 6.80 2.64
C LEU A 10 -58.59 7.16 1.94
N ILE A 11 -57.95 8.26 2.32
CA ILE A 11 -56.62 8.64 1.84
C ILE A 11 -55.56 7.89 2.67
N ILE A 12 -54.99 6.85 2.08
CA ILE A 12 -53.84 6.11 2.68
C ILE A 12 -52.58 6.93 2.34
N SER A 13 -52.10 7.68 3.34
CA SER A 13 -50.81 8.38 3.30
C SER A 13 -49.67 7.37 3.47
N SER A 14 -49.03 6.98 2.38
CA SER A 14 -47.80 6.16 2.40
C SER A 14 -46.62 7.00 2.85
N VAL A 15 -46.25 6.89 4.14
CA VAL A 15 -45.00 7.44 4.64
C VAL A 15 -43.86 6.55 4.13
N VAL A 16 -43.16 7.03 3.09
CA VAL A 16 -41.93 6.40 2.61
C VAL A 16 -40.83 6.73 3.63
N PHE A 17 -40.54 5.79 4.52
CA PHE A 17 -39.40 5.88 5.43
C PHE A 17 -38.13 5.60 4.63
N ASN A 18 -37.47 6.69 4.16
CA ASN A 18 -36.14 6.60 3.54
C ASN A 18 -35.15 6.11 4.59
N PHE A 19 -34.83 4.81 4.53
CA PHE A 19 -33.73 4.21 5.29
C PHE A 19 -32.43 4.72 4.67
N PHE A 20 -31.87 5.78 5.23
CA PHE A 20 -30.52 6.25 4.92
C PHE A 20 -29.54 5.20 5.49
N LEU A 21 -29.17 4.24 4.65
CA LEU A 21 -28.02 3.38 4.96
C LEU A 21 -26.78 4.26 4.94
N PRO A 22 -25.98 4.34 6.01
CA PRO A 22 -24.69 5.01 5.92
C PRO A 22 -23.85 4.24 4.89
N GLU A 23 -23.54 4.91 3.80
CA GLU A 23 -22.56 4.45 2.83
C GLU A 23 -21.25 4.28 3.59
N ALA A 24 -20.78 3.03 3.70
CA ALA A 24 -19.51 2.72 4.33
C ALA A 24 -18.43 3.45 3.54
N GLU A 25 -17.90 4.54 4.10
CA GLU A 25 -16.78 5.27 3.51
C GLU A 25 -15.63 4.28 3.30
N ALA A 26 -15.40 3.94 2.04
CA ALA A 26 -14.28 3.14 1.60
C ALA A 26 -13.00 3.82 2.06
N GLY A 27 -12.33 3.16 2.99
CA GLY A 27 -10.99 3.37 3.53
C GLY A 27 -10.40 4.77 3.35
N THR A 28 -10.24 5.50 4.44
CA THR A 28 -9.48 6.76 4.51
C THR A 28 -8.17 6.58 3.76
N ARG A 29 -8.07 7.21 2.58
CA ARG A 29 -6.79 7.28 1.86
C ARG A 29 -5.84 8.07 2.76
N GLU A 30 -4.69 7.46 3.09
CA GLU A 30 -3.59 8.13 3.78
C GLU A 30 -2.99 9.23 2.86
N SER A 31 -3.78 10.28 2.58
CA SER A 31 -3.44 11.35 1.62
C SER A 31 -2.17 12.12 2.00
N HIS A 32 -1.76 12.02 3.26
CA HIS A 32 -0.53 12.62 3.78
C HIS A 32 0.71 11.72 3.58
N LEU A 33 0.54 10.46 3.18
CA LEU A 33 1.67 9.60 2.85
C LEU A 33 2.07 9.74 1.38
N LYS A 34 3.35 9.98 1.15
CA LYS A 34 3.94 10.04 -0.19
C LYS A 34 4.92 8.89 -0.36
N PHE A 35 4.81 8.21 -1.50
CA PHE A 35 5.66 7.08 -1.85
C PHE A 35 6.52 7.44 -3.05
N GLU A 36 7.84 7.31 -2.90
CA GLU A 36 8.79 7.73 -3.94
C GLU A 36 9.80 6.63 -4.26
N SER A 37 10.26 6.65 -5.52
CA SER A 37 11.36 5.80 -5.99
C SER A 37 11.17 4.29 -5.73
N GLY A 38 9.92 3.81 -5.80
CA GLY A 38 9.59 2.41 -5.57
C GLY A 38 10.11 1.49 -6.69
N TRP A 39 10.93 0.49 -6.31
CA TRP A 39 11.42 -0.51 -7.27
C TRP A 39 11.63 -1.88 -6.62
N ILE A 40 11.57 -2.92 -7.44
CA ILE A 40 11.79 -4.32 -7.07
C ILE A 40 12.98 -4.81 -7.90
N ARG A 41 13.91 -5.51 -7.25
CA ARG A 41 15.06 -6.11 -7.94
C ARG A 41 14.60 -7.12 -8.97
N VAL A 42 15.08 -7.01 -10.22
CA VAL A 42 14.80 -7.98 -11.29
C VAL A 42 15.35 -9.36 -10.93
N THR A 43 14.66 -10.40 -11.41
CA THR A 43 15.04 -11.80 -11.18
C THR A 43 15.06 -12.57 -12.49
N SER A 44 15.78 -13.69 -12.50
CA SER A 44 15.63 -14.69 -13.53
C SER A 44 14.36 -15.52 -13.28
N SER A 45 13.92 -16.26 -14.30
CA SER A 45 12.82 -17.23 -14.17
C SER A 45 13.15 -18.27 -13.10
N GLY A 46 12.14 -18.67 -12.31
CA GLY A 46 12.27 -19.66 -11.25
C GLY A 46 12.93 -19.18 -9.96
N HIS A 47 13.35 -17.92 -9.87
CA HIS A 47 13.91 -17.38 -8.63
C HIS A 47 12.81 -17.27 -7.55
N PRO A 48 12.99 -17.86 -6.34
CA PRO A 48 11.91 -17.96 -5.36
C PRO A 48 11.65 -16.65 -4.60
N MET A 49 12.61 -15.71 -4.59
CA MET A 49 12.51 -14.49 -3.79
C MET A 49 13.28 -13.31 -4.38
N THR A 50 12.89 -12.09 -3.97
CA THR A 50 13.60 -10.85 -4.31
C THR A 50 13.35 -9.77 -3.28
N ALA A 51 14.10 -8.68 -3.38
CA ALA A 51 13.93 -7.50 -2.51
C ALA A 51 13.31 -6.32 -3.26
N GLY A 52 12.51 -5.55 -2.54
CA GLY A 52 11.95 -4.28 -3.00
C GLY A 52 12.36 -3.13 -2.08
N TYR A 53 12.39 -1.93 -2.65
CA TYR A 53 12.87 -0.72 -2.02
C TYR A 53 11.97 0.45 -2.39
N ILE A 54 11.77 1.37 -1.42
CA ILE A 54 10.90 2.52 -1.59
C ILE A 54 11.20 3.55 -0.51
N THR A 55 10.94 4.81 -0.77
CA THR A 55 10.92 5.86 0.24
C THR A 55 9.47 6.19 0.58
N ILE A 56 9.16 6.27 1.87
CA ILE A 56 7.85 6.65 2.37
C ILE A 56 8.01 7.91 3.23
N LEU A 57 7.30 8.97 2.82
CA LEU A 57 7.23 10.24 3.54
C LEU A 57 5.87 10.31 4.24
N ASN A 58 5.88 10.67 5.51
CA ASN A 58 4.68 10.98 6.27
C ASN A 58 4.61 12.51 6.45
N ASN A 59 3.82 13.17 5.64
CA ASN A 59 3.59 14.64 5.72
C ASN A 59 2.46 14.98 6.71
N GLY A 60 1.94 13.99 7.44
CA GLY A 60 0.92 14.17 8.46
C GLY A 60 1.49 14.56 9.82
N SER A 61 0.65 15.09 10.69
CA SER A 61 1.00 15.52 12.05
C SER A 61 1.01 14.39 13.09
N LYS A 62 0.71 13.15 12.70
CA LYS A 62 0.69 11.96 13.56
C LYS A 62 1.60 10.87 13.02
N ASP A 63 2.17 10.09 13.94
CA ASP A 63 2.89 8.88 13.59
C ASP A 63 1.95 7.86 12.93
N VAL A 64 2.45 7.12 11.95
CA VAL A 64 1.75 5.97 11.38
C VAL A 64 2.61 4.72 11.51
N VAL A 65 1.99 3.55 11.57
CA VAL A 65 2.69 2.27 11.66
C VAL A 65 2.33 1.42 10.46
N LEU A 66 3.32 1.12 9.61
CA LEU A 66 3.21 0.16 8.52
C LEU A 66 3.26 -1.25 9.11
N ILE A 67 2.17 -2.02 9.02
CA ILE A 67 2.08 -3.36 9.62
C ILE A 67 2.23 -4.49 8.63
N SER A 68 1.87 -4.30 7.37
CA SER A 68 2.02 -5.35 6.36
C SER A 68 2.15 -4.79 4.95
N VAL A 69 2.73 -5.61 4.08
CA VAL A 69 2.85 -5.35 2.65
C VAL A 69 2.43 -6.60 1.88
N SER A 70 1.75 -6.44 0.77
CA SER A 70 1.34 -7.54 -0.09
C SER A 70 1.47 -7.20 -1.57
N SER A 71 1.56 -8.23 -2.41
CA SER A 71 1.58 -8.07 -3.87
C SER A 71 1.10 -9.36 -4.53
N THR A 72 0.43 -9.25 -5.68
CA THR A 72 -0.03 -10.40 -6.45
C THR A 72 1.09 -11.24 -7.04
N VAL A 73 2.31 -10.68 -7.18
CA VAL A 73 3.47 -11.35 -7.79
C VAL A 73 4.23 -12.27 -6.84
N ALA A 74 3.90 -12.28 -5.55
CA ALA A 74 4.51 -13.13 -4.54
C ALA A 74 3.46 -13.82 -3.66
N LYS A 75 3.83 -14.88 -2.97
CA LYS A 75 2.97 -15.52 -1.96
C LYS A 75 2.87 -14.64 -0.71
N MET A 76 3.98 -14.02 -0.32
CA MET A 76 4.06 -13.10 0.82
C MET A 76 5.12 -12.02 0.58
N VAL A 77 4.95 -10.88 1.26
CA VAL A 77 5.93 -9.80 1.31
C VAL A 77 6.14 -9.45 2.78
N GLU A 78 7.39 -9.54 3.24
CA GLU A 78 7.76 -9.29 4.63
C GLU A 78 8.56 -7.99 4.76
N LEU A 79 8.45 -7.35 5.92
CA LEU A 79 9.27 -6.19 6.29
C LEU A 79 10.56 -6.70 6.94
N HIS A 80 11.70 -6.43 6.33
CA HIS A 80 13.00 -6.89 6.80
C HIS A 80 13.95 -5.74 7.07
N GLU A 81 14.87 -5.98 8.01
CA GLU A 81 16.01 -5.11 8.28
C GLU A 81 17.31 -5.90 8.18
N THR A 82 18.28 -5.33 7.49
CA THR A 82 19.68 -5.82 7.52
C THR A 82 20.48 -4.95 8.45
N THR A 83 21.15 -5.57 9.43
CA THR A 83 22.09 -4.91 10.36
C THR A 83 23.48 -5.52 10.21
N PHE A 84 24.51 -4.73 10.52
CA PHE A 84 25.89 -5.18 10.56
C PHE A 84 26.35 -5.16 12.01
N HIS A 85 26.82 -6.30 12.49
CA HIS A 85 27.41 -6.43 13.80
C HIS A 85 28.69 -7.25 13.69
N ASN A 86 29.84 -6.69 14.13
CA ASN A 86 31.15 -7.32 14.04
C ASN A 86 31.46 -7.86 12.61
N ASN A 87 31.24 -7.06 11.59
CA ASN A 87 31.39 -7.40 10.18
C ASN A 87 30.49 -8.57 9.68
N VAL A 88 29.58 -9.05 10.51
CA VAL A 88 28.57 -10.05 10.11
C VAL A 88 27.26 -9.36 9.75
N MET A 89 26.78 -9.63 8.56
CA MET A 89 25.47 -9.17 8.09
C MET A 89 24.39 -10.07 8.66
N LYS A 90 23.44 -9.50 9.41
CA LYS A 90 22.26 -10.21 9.92
C LYS A 90 21.00 -9.58 9.33
N MET A 91 20.10 -10.42 8.88
CA MET A 91 18.79 -10.03 8.37
C MET A 91 17.72 -10.53 9.33
N ARG A 92 16.75 -9.69 9.67
CA ARG A 92 15.63 -10.06 10.54
C ARG A 92 14.31 -9.51 9.99
N GLU A 93 13.26 -10.24 10.20
CA GLU A 93 11.89 -9.80 9.95
C GLU A 93 11.42 -8.86 11.07
N LEU A 94 10.73 -7.78 10.69
CA LEU A 94 10.12 -6.81 11.59
C LEU A 94 8.61 -7.09 11.75
N LYS A 95 8.28 -8.11 12.55
CA LYS A 95 6.90 -8.59 12.74
C LYS A 95 5.96 -7.55 13.37
N ASN A 96 6.50 -6.63 14.15
CA ASN A 96 5.72 -5.58 14.82
C ASN A 96 5.46 -4.35 13.94
N GLY A 97 5.85 -4.44 12.66
CA GLY A 97 5.74 -3.32 11.73
C GLY A 97 6.84 -2.27 11.89
N ILE A 98 6.67 -1.17 11.17
CA ILE A 98 7.63 -0.07 11.12
C ILE A 98 6.88 1.23 11.39
N LYS A 99 7.32 1.96 12.42
CA LYS A 99 6.81 3.28 12.75
C LYS A 99 7.40 4.32 11.79
N ILE A 100 6.54 5.14 11.19
CA ILE A 100 6.89 6.28 10.34
C ILE A 100 6.49 7.53 11.11
N PRO A 101 7.43 8.30 11.66
CA PRO A 101 7.12 9.47 12.48
C PRO A 101 6.32 10.53 11.73
N ALA A 102 5.59 11.37 12.46
CA ALA A 102 4.98 12.58 11.94
C ALA A 102 6.04 13.46 11.28
N ASN A 103 5.75 14.00 10.10
CA ASN A 103 6.69 14.76 9.27
C ASN A 103 8.03 14.04 9.02
N GLY A 104 8.03 12.70 9.08
CA GLY A 104 9.21 11.86 8.98
C GLY A 104 9.32 11.13 7.65
N ILE A 105 10.50 10.55 7.43
CA ILE A 105 10.84 9.80 6.22
C ILE A 105 11.45 8.46 6.62
N ILE A 106 11.01 7.38 5.95
CA ILE A 106 11.62 6.05 6.06
C ILE A 106 12.13 5.63 4.69
N HIS A 107 13.38 5.17 4.65
CA HIS A 107 14.01 4.67 3.45
C HIS A 107 14.17 3.14 3.49
N PHE A 108 13.46 2.45 2.64
CA PHE A 108 13.78 1.05 2.31
C PHE A 108 14.86 1.07 1.24
N LYS A 109 16.06 0.62 1.59
CA LYS A 109 17.27 0.67 0.73
C LYS A 109 18.14 -0.59 0.88
N PRO A 110 18.96 -0.94 -0.10
CA PRO A 110 19.92 -2.04 0.03
C PRO A 110 20.78 -1.90 1.29
N LYS A 111 21.04 -3.03 1.95
CA LYS A 111 21.78 -3.13 3.20
C LYS A 111 21.12 -2.45 4.43
N GLY A 112 19.83 -2.14 4.36
CA GLY A 112 19.03 -1.58 5.44
C GLY A 112 17.64 -2.20 5.47
N LEU A 113 16.62 -1.38 5.74
CA LEU A 113 15.21 -1.78 5.61
C LEU A 113 14.90 -2.17 4.17
N HIS A 114 14.14 -3.24 3.97
CA HIS A 114 13.70 -3.68 2.64
C HIS A 114 12.43 -4.53 2.70
N LEU A 115 11.75 -4.63 1.59
CA LEU A 115 10.61 -5.50 1.38
C LEU A 115 11.13 -6.83 0.83
N MET A 116 10.88 -7.94 1.53
CA MET A 116 11.29 -9.26 1.08
C MET A 116 10.12 -9.99 0.42
N PHE A 117 10.13 -10.08 -0.89
CA PHE A 117 9.15 -10.83 -1.67
C PHE A 117 9.52 -12.31 -1.67
N LYS A 118 8.66 -13.19 -1.15
CA LYS A 118 8.88 -14.63 -1.01
C LYS A 118 7.85 -15.44 -1.77
N GLY A 119 8.28 -16.53 -2.38
CA GLY A 119 7.42 -17.36 -3.22
C GLY A 119 6.93 -16.59 -4.46
N LEU A 120 7.86 -16.06 -5.24
CA LEU A 120 7.54 -15.36 -6.48
C LEU A 120 6.73 -16.28 -7.41
N LYS A 121 5.62 -15.76 -7.92
CA LYS A 121 4.73 -16.44 -8.88
C LYS A 121 5.14 -16.17 -10.33
N THR A 122 5.94 -15.13 -10.54
CA THR A 122 6.47 -14.71 -11.85
C THR A 122 7.81 -14.01 -11.64
N GLU A 123 8.63 -13.99 -12.69
CA GLU A 123 9.87 -13.21 -12.69
C GLU A 123 9.60 -11.70 -12.62
N ILE A 124 10.50 -10.97 -12.00
CA ILE A 124 10.47 -9.51 -11.98
C ILE A 124 11.31 -9.00 -13.15
N ARG A 125 10.65 -8.39 -14.13
CA ARG A 125 11.27 -7.88 -15.37
C ARG A 125 11.58 -6.40 -15.24
N GLU A 126 12.65 -5.98 -15.92
CA GLU A 126 13.07 -4.57 -15.96
C GLU A 126 11.97 -3.68 -16.55
N ALA A 127 11.82 -2.48 -16.01
CA ALA A 127 10.84 -1.45 -16.38
C ALA A 127 9.36 -1.86 -16.23
N LYS A 128 9.03 -3.14 -16.03
CA LYS A 128 7.66 -3.58 -15.77
C LYS A 128 7.22 -3.10 -14.39
N LYS A 129 5.97 -2.65 -14.28
CA LYS A 129 5.36 -2.18 -13.03
C LYS A 129 4.58 -3.30 -12.34
N TYR A 130 4.65 -3.31 -11.01
CA TYR A 130 4.00 -4.28 -10.14
C TYR A 130 3.28 -3.55 -9.02
N LYS A 131 2.03 -3.93 -8.77
CA LYS A 131 1.21 -3.36 -7.70
C LYS A 131 1.63 -3.94 -6.36
N VAL A 132 1.88 -3.07 -5.40
CA VAL A 132 2.26 -3.41 -4.03
C VAL A 132 1.35 -2.64 -3.09
N LYS A 133 0.64 -3.34 -2.22
CA LYS A 133 -0.28 -2.75 -1.24
C LYS A 133 0.42 -2.67 0.11
N PHE A 134 0.45 -1.48 0.67
CA PHE A 134 0.93 -1.17 2.02
C PHE A 134 -0.28 -1.02 2.92
N THR A 135 -0.29 -1.69 4.09
CA THR A 135 -1.40 -1.65 5.05
C THR A 135 -0.88 -1.11 6.38
N PHE A 136 -1.61 -0.17 6.95
CA PHE A 136 -1.25 0.53 8.18
C PHE A 136 -2.10 0.06 9.36
N MET A 137 -1.62 0.32 10.59
CA MET A 137 -2.26 -0.13 11.83
C MET A 137 -3.70 0.39 12.02
N ASN A 138 -4.02 1.55 11.47
CA ASN A 138 -5.37 2.13 11.48
C ASN A 138 -6.33 1.48 10.47
N GLY A 139 -5.91 0.40 9.78
CA GLY A 139 -6.68 -0.31 8.77
C GLY A 139 -6.63 0.31 7.37
N SER A 140 -6.03 1.49 7.19
CA SER A 140 -5.88 2.10 5.88
C SER A 140 -4.91 1.32 4.99
N GLY A 141 -5.08 1.44 3.67
CA GLY A 141 -4.23 0.79 2.69
C GLY A 141 -3.93 1.67 1.49
N VAL A 142 -2.67 1.65 1.03
CA VAL A 142 -2.23 2.37 -0.17
C VAL A 142 -1.62 1.40 -1.16
N GLU A 143 -2.11 1.41 -2.40
CA GLU A 143 -1.53 0.64 -3.50
C GLU A 143 -0.54 1.51 -4.28
N VAL A 144 0.69 1.03 -4.40
CA VAL A 144 1.80 1.73 -5.08
C VAL A 144 2.30 0.88 -6.24
N SER A 145 2.58 1.53 -7.37
CA SER A 145 3.17 0.89 -8.54
C SER A 145 4.70 0.97 -8.48
N MET A 146 5.37 -0.17 -8.27
CA MET A 146 6.83 -0.27 -8.18
C MET A 146 7.41 -0.87 -9.47
N SER A 147 8.54 -0.33 -9.96
CA SER A 147 9.16 -0.77 -11.20
C SER A 147 10.23 -1.83 -10.97
N GLY A 148 10.33 -2.83 -11.85
CA GLY A 148 11.47 -3.75 -11.86
C GLY A 148 12.76 -3.00 -12.25
N LYS A 149 13.86 -3.19 -11.47
CA LYS A 149 15.15 -2.53 -11.71
C LYS A 149 16.34 -3.45 -11.41
N LYS A 150 17.39 -3.40 -12.22
CA LYS A 150 18.67 -4.07 -11.95
C LYS A 150 19.44 -3.33 -10.85
N ILE A 151 20.11 -4.10 -9.96
CA ILE A 151 21.08 -3.50 -9.04
C ILE A 151 22.31 -3.09 -9.85
N GLY A 152 22.79 -1.87 -9.62
CA GLY A 152 23.98 -1.33 -10.32
C GLY A 152 23.68 -0.48 -11.56
N ALA A 153 22.44 -0.35 -12.00
CA ALA A 153 22.09 0.70 -12.96
C ALA A 153 22.24 2.06 -12.25
N LYS A 154 23.30 2.81 -12.57
CA LYS A 154 23.44 4.22 -12.17
C LYS A 154 22.17 4.95 -12.60
N ALA A 155 21.61 5.76 -11.71
CA ALA A 155 20.59 6.72 -12.11
C ALA A 155 21.20 7.54 -13.26
N THR A 156 20.63 7.46 -14.45
CA THR A 156 20.94 8.38 -15.53
C THR A 156 20.47 9.75 -15.06
N THR A 157 21.40 10.50 -14.47
CA THR A 157 21.24 11.93 -14.28
C THR A 157 20.99 12.52 -15.67
N GLY A 158 19.80 13.07 -15.88
CA GLY A 158 19.45 13.78 -17.09
C GLY A 158 20.53 14.82 -17.37
N LYS A 159 21.20 14.71 -18.52
CA LYS A 159 22.06 15.76 -19.04
C LYS A 159 21.19 17.01 -19.26
N HIS A 160 21.32 17.99 -18.40
CA HIS A 160 20.99 19.36 -18.75
C HIS A 160 22.02 19.77 -19.81
N LYS A 161 21.58 19.89 -21.06
CA LYS A 161 22.32 20.63 -22.10
C LYS A 161 22.16 22.11 -21.76
N HIS A 162 23.29 22.76 -21.62
CA HIS A 162 23.44 24.23 -21.72
C HIS A 162 23.09 24.68 -23.13
#